data_476a7fb9dd86bf62a6e41c65324e94b4
#
_entry.id   476a7fb9dd86bf62a6e41c65324e94b4
#
_cell.length_a   1.000
_cell.length_b   1.000
_cell.length_c   1.000
_cell.angle_alpha   90.00
_cell.angle_beta   90.00
_cell.angle_gamma   90.00
#
_symmetry.space_group_name_H-M   'P 1'
#
loop_
_entity.id
_entity.type
_entity.pdbx_description
1 polymer ?
#
loop_
_entity_poly.entity_id
_entity_poly.type
_entity_poly.pdbx_seq_one_letter_code
_entity_poly.pdbx_strand_id
1 'polypeptide(L)'
;MTACNLFKTMLKRCGDYCVGIVGRKLAHTVISRYVLLSLYQKSGAVFVIVKKHNQKEMGYLFTSESVSEGHPDKVADQISDAVLDELLAYDPNSKVACETLVTTGQVVVAGEVKSSATVDLQKIVRNTIKRIGYTKAEYKFEAESCGIFSAIHEQSADINRGVDRQDPNEQGAGDQGMMFGYANNETDTYMPLALSLAHDIMIVLAEIRREGKVMTYLRPDSKSQVTIAYDDNDRAVGIDAIVVSTQHDEFISAEEAGSQEKADQMMMDK
;
A
#
# COMPACT_ATOMS: atom_id res chain seq x y z
N MET A 1 -12.98 10.64 17.58
CA MET A 1 -13.62 10.59 16.24
C MET A 1 -13.76 9.11 15.91
N THR A 2 -14.95 8.61 15.70
CA THR A 2 -15.15 7.19 15.40
C THR A 2 -14.72 6.89 13.94
N ALA A 3 -14.37 5.65 13.62
CA ALA A 3 -14.09 5.17 12.26
C ALA A 3 -15.14 5.67 11.25
N CYS A 4 -16.38 5.89 11.72
CA CYS A 4 -17.50 6.51 11.02
C CYS A 4 -17.23 7.91 10.47
N ASN A 5 -16.58 8.79 11.25
CA ASN A 5 -16.30 10.15 10.79
C ASN A 5 -15.14 10.19 9.80
N LEU A 6 -14.25 9.22 9.90
CA LEU A 6 -13.13 9.04 9.00
C LEU A 6 -13.61 8.63 7.61
N PHE A 7 -14.45 7.61 7.56
CA PHE A 7 -15.09 7.16 6.33
C PHE A 7 -15.89 8.28 5.66
N LYS A 8 -16.58 9.11 6.45
CA LYS A 8 -17.28 10.32 5.95
C LYS A 8 -16.31 11.33 5.33
N THR A 9 -15.09 11.46 5.85
CA THR A 9 -14.07 12.36 5.30
C THR A 9 -13.49 11.81 4.00
N MET A 10 -13.23 10.50 3.95
CA MET A 10 -12.80 9.81 2.73
C MET A 10 -13.84 9.95 1.61
N LEU A 11 -15.12 9.80 1.95
CA LEU A 11 -16.22 9.86 0.98
C LEU A 11 -16.58 11.29 0.56
N LYS A 12 -16.29 12.31 1.37
CA LYS A 12 -16.40 13.70 0.94
C LYS A 12 -15.42 14.06 -0.19
N ARG A 13 -14.28 13.36 -0.28
CA ARG A 13 -13.35 13.49 -1.41
C ARG A 13 -13.86 12.77 -2.68
N CYS A 14 -14.75 11.79 -2.53
CA CYS A 14 -15.31 11.00 -3.62
C CYS A 14 -16.59 11.58 -4.26
N GLY A 15 -16.96 12.84 -3.94
CA GLY A 15 -18.19 13.47 -4.47
C GLY A 15 -19.48 12.94 -3.83
N ASP A 16 -20.63 13.14 -4.49
CA ASP A 16 -21.98 12.89 -3.96
C ASP A 16 -22.37 11.42 -3.68
N TYR A 17 -21.38 10.53 -3.57
CA TYR A 17 -21.59 9.14 -3.22
C TYR A 17 -21.70 8.99 -1.70
N CYS A 18 -22.94 9.12 -1.18
CA CYS A 18 -23.22 9.01 0.25
C CYS A 18 -23.04 7.59 0.78
N VAL A 19 -22.15 7.41 1.77
CA VAL A 19 -22.05 6.19 2.58
C VAL A 19 -22.50 6.49 4.00
N GLY A 20 -23.38 5.64 4.51
CA GLY A 20 -23.79 5.66 5.92
C GLY A 20 -23.05 4.58 6.70
N ILE A 21 -22.54 4.92 7.87
CA ILE A 21 -21.91 3.99 8.81
C ILE A 21 -22.86 3.74 9.96
N VAL A 22 -23.03 2.46 10.32
CA VAL A 22 -23.80 2.05 11.48
C VAL A 22 -22.93 1.20 12.39
N GLY A 23 -22.78 1.66 13.64
CA GLY A 23 -22.17 0.88 14.70
C GLY A 23 -23.20 0.01 15.43
N ARG A 24 -22.68 -1.13 15.90
CA ARG A 24 -23.27 -2.09 16.85
C ARG A 24 -24.24 -3.14 16.30
N LYS A 25 -23.78 -4.36 16.48
CA LYS A 25 -24.29 -5.73 16.22
C LYS A 25 -24.05 -6.18 14.78
N LEU A 26 -23.65 -7.46 14.66
CA LEU A 26 -23.95 -8.28 13.49
C LEU A 26 -25.45 -8.15 13.16
N ALA A 27 -25.81 -7.00 12.72
CA ALA A 27 -27.09 -6.69 12.18
C ALA A 27 -26.79 -6.44 10.71
N HIS A 28 -27.41 -7.23 9.86
CA HIS A 28 -27.72 -6.80 8.53
C HIS A 28 -28.46 -5.46 8.63
N THR A 29 -27.71 -4.39 8.88
CA THR A 29 -28.30 -3.06 8.83
C THR A 29 -28.29 -2.67 7.37
N VAL A 30 -29.37 -3.00 6.72
CA VAL A 30 -29.70 -2.49 5.40
C VAL A 30 -29.94 -0.99 5.56
N ILE A 31 -28.89 -0.19 5.38
CA ILE A 31 -29.08 1.17 4.93
C ILE A 31 -29.51 1.00 3.48
N SER A 32 -30.64 1.49 3.08
CA SER A 32 -31.47 1.11 1.91
C SER A 32 -30.77 0.70 0.60
N ARG A 33 -29.46 0.80 0.49
CA ARG A 33 -28.66 0.42 -0.69
C ARG A 33 -27.28 -0.21 -0.40
N TYR A 34 -26.81 -0.37 0.88
CA TYR A 34 -25.48 -0.90 1.20
C TYR A 34 -25.54 -1.95 2.30
N VAL A 35 -24.66 -2.94 2.26
CA VAL A 35 -24.44 -3.94 3.31
C VAL A 35 -22.98 -3.83 3.76
N LEU A 36 -22.75 -3.59 5.06
CA LEU A 36 -21.43 -3.64 5.65
C LEU A 36 -21.20 -5.05 6.19
N LEU A 37 -20.16 -5.72 5.70
CA LEU A 37 -19.65 -6.99 6.23
C LEU A 37 -18.29 -6.71 6.86
N SER A 38 -18.14 -7.01 8.15
CA SER A 38 -16.85 -6.99 8.83
C SER A 38 -16.45 -8.43 9.12
N LEU A 39 -15.26 -8.81 8.67
CA LEU A 39 -14.64 -10.10 8.94
C LEU A 39 -13.33 -9.85 9.68
N TYR A 40 -13.23 -10.39 10.89
CA TYR A 40 -12.00 -10.37 11.66
C TYR A 40 -11.22 -11.66 11.43
N GLN A 41 -9.93 -11.55 11.09
CA GLN A 41 -8.99 -12.66 11.02
C GLN A 41 -7.80 -12.39 11.95
N LYS A 42 -7.16 -13.45 12.47
CA LYS A 42 -5.99 -13.37 13.40
C LYS A 42 -4.83 -12.48 12.92
N SER A 43 -4.79 -12.12 11.62
CA SER A 43 -3.74 -11.32 10.98
C SER A 43 -4.13 -9.88 10.65
N GLY A 44 -5.38 -9.47 10.85
CA GLY A 44 -5.84 -8.11 10.55
C GLY A 44 -7.36 -7.99 10.47
N ALA A 45 -7.86 -6.75 10.48
CA ALA A 45 -9.26 -6.44 10.26
C ALA A 45 -9.56 -6.25 8.77
N VAL A 46 -10.63 -6.88 8.29
CA VAL A 46 -11.11 -6.72 6.91
C VAL A 46 -12.49 -6.07 6.95
N PHE A 47 -12.64 -4.93 6.30
CA PHE A 47 -13.90 -4.23 6.15
C PHE A 47 -14.39 -4.38 4.72
N VAL A 48 -15.62 -4.86 4.53
CA VAL A 48 -16.23 -5.02 3.21
C VAL A 48 -17.51 -4.20 3.17
N ILE A 49 -17.59 -3.26 2.26
CA ILE A 49 -18.79 -2.48 1.97
C ILE A 49 -19.32 -2.92 0.61
N VAL A 50 -20.55 -3.43 0.56
CA VAL A 50 -21.17 -3.87 -0.67
C VAL A 50 -22.47 -3.09 -0.91
N LYS A 51 -22.63 -2.52 -2.11
CA LYS A 51 -23.85 -1.87 -2.55
C LYS A 51 -24.75 -2.88 -3.25
N LYS A 52 -26.06 -2.91 -2.92
CA LYS A 52 -27.04 -3.62 -3.76
C LYS A 52 -27.36 -2.78 -5.00
N HIS A 53 -26.84 -3.19 -6.14
CA HIS A 53 -27.19 -2.58 -7.43
C HIS A 53 -28.49 -3.15 -8.02
N ASN A 54 -29.19 -2.31 -8.76
CA ASN A 54 -30.30 -2.77 -9.59
C ASN A 54 -29.68 -3.45 -10.83
N GLN A 55 -29.77 -4.76 -10.94
CA GLN A 55 -29.13 -5.54 -12.02
C GLN A 55 -29.47 -5.05 -13.45
N LYS A 56 -30.51 -4.23 -13.62
CA LYS A 56 -30.91 -3.67 -14.92
C LYS A 56 -30.05 -2.49 -15.42
N GLU A 57 -29.20 -1.91 -14.58
CA GLU A 57 -28.39 -0.72 -14.91
C GLU A 57 -26.88 -1.01 -14.94
N MET A 58 -26.48 -2.26 -14.74
CA MET A 58 -25.08 -2.65 -14.60
C MET A 58 -24.64 -3.50 -15.79
N GLY A 59 -23.67 -2.99 -16.56
CA GLY A 59 -23.01 -3.70 -17.65
C GLY A 59 -21.92 -4.66 -17.14
N TYR A 60 -20.97 -4.14 -16.36
CA TYR A 60 -19.87 -4.94 -15.81
C TYR A 60 -19.31 -4.35 -14.52
N LEU A 61 -18.48 -5.15 -13.81
CA LEU A 61 -17.73 -4.75 -12.63
C LEU A 61 -16.23 -4.70 -12.96
N PHE A 62 -15.55 -3.67 -12.47
CA PHE A 62 -14.10 -3.57 -12.56
C PHE A 62 -13.50 -3.30 -11.19
N THR A 63 -12.43 -4.03 -10.85
CA THR A 63 -11.78 -3.98 -9.54
C THR A 63 -10.33 -3.60 -9.66
N SER A 64 -9.88 -2.71 -8.78
CA SER A 64 -8.46 -2.39 -8.59
C SER A 64 -8.06 -2.49 -7.12
N GLU A 65 -6.79 -2.78 -6.89
CA GLU A 65 -6.20 -2.89 -5.56
C GLU A 65 -5.07 -1.86 -5.38
N SER A 66 -4.82 -1.51 -4.12
CA SER A 66 -3.66 -0.74 -3.70
C SER A 66 -3.12 -1.27 -2.38
N VAL A 67 -1.82 -1.11 -2.17
CA VAL A 67 -1.12 -1.47 -0.93
C VAL A 67 -0.49 -0.25 -0.31
N SER A 68 -0.39 -0.25 1.03
CA SER A 68 0.22 0.83 1.79
C SER A 68 1.75 0.84 1.70
N GLU A 69 2.36 1.90 2.19
CA GLU A 69 3.81 2.06 2.29
C GLU A 69 4.50 0.96 3.11
N GLY A 70 3.77 0.31 4.03
CA GLY A 70 4.28 -0.77 4.87
C GLY A 70 4.05 -2.18 4.32
N HIS A 71 3.39 -2.33 3.17
CA HIS A 71 3.28 -3.62 2.51
C HIS A 71 4.66 -4.10 2.04
N PRO A 72 5.00 -5.39 2.16
CA PRO A 72 6.33 -5.90 1.79
C PRO A 72 6.82 -5.45 0.42
N ASP A 73 5.99 -5.48 -0.61
CA ASP A 73 6.35 -5.03 -1.95
C ASP A 73 6.73 -3.55 -1.98
N LYS A 74 5.96 -2.69 -1.28
CA LYS A 74 6.26 -1.26 -1.20
C LYS A 74 7.45 -0.94 -0.31
N VAL A 75 7.71 -1.74 0.72
CA VAL A 75 8.94 -1.64 1.51
C VAL A 75 10.15 -1.97 0.66
N ALA A 76 10.08 -3.03 -0.15
CA ALA A 76 11.14 -3.41 -1.07
C ALA A 76 11.42 -2.31 -2.11
N ASP A 77 10.39 -1.80 -2.79
CA ASP A 77 10.47 -0.67 -3.73
C ASP A 77 11.15 0.54 -3.08
N GLN A 78 10.68 0.96 -1.90
CA GLN A 78 11.21 2.14 -1.21
C GLN A 78 12.67 1.98 -0.76
N ILE A 79 13.10 0.75 -0.45
CA ILE A 79 14.51 0.48 -0.13
C ILE A 79 15.37 0.57 -1.39
N SER A 80 14.95 -0.05 -2.49
CA SER A 80 15.65 0.02 -3.78
C SER A 80 15.77 1.47 -4.27
N ASP A 81 14.68 2.24 -4.20
CA ASP A 81 14.65 3.65 -4.55
C ASP A 81 15.58 4.49 -3.66
N ALA A 82 15.60 4.23 -2.34
CA ALA A 82 16.47 4.95 -1.42
C ALA A 82 17.97 4.69 -1.68
N VAL A 83 18.32 3.48 -2.13
CA VAL A 83 19.70 3.16 -2.55
C VAL A 83 20.04 3.89 -3.85
N LEU A 84 19.13 3.92 -4.81
CA LEU A 84 19.28 4.67 -6.06
C LEU A 84 19.46 6.17 -5.78
N ASP A 85 18.59 6.76 -4.98
CA ASP A 85 18.59 8.17 -4.63
C ASP A 85 19.91 8.58 -3.98
N GLU A 86 20.40 7.80 -3.01
CA GLU A 86 21.66 8.10 -2.31
C GLU A 86 22.88 8.01 -3.24
N LEU A 87 22.91 7.02 -4.16
CA LEU A 87 23.97 6.90 -5.14
C LEU A 87 23.98 8.07 -6.12
N LEU A 88 22.81 8.45 -6.65
CA LEU A 88 22.63 9.57 -7.57
C LEU A 88 22.95 10.93 -6.93
N ALA A 89 22.71 11.07 -5.62
CA ALA A 89 23.02 12.30 -4.89
C ALA A 89 24.54 12.62 -4.88
N TYR A 90 25.39 11.59 -4.88
CA TYR A 90 26.84 11.75 -4.88
C TYR A 90 27.49 11.55 -6.25
N ASP A 91 26.87 10.74 -7.11
CA ASP A 91 27.31 10.52 -8.49
C ASP A 91 26.12 10.49 -9.44
N PRO A 92 25.80 11.61 -10.13
CA PRO A 92 24.69 11.68 -11.05
C PRO A 92 24.77 10.72 -12.26
N ASN A 93 25.95 10.14 -12.50
CA ASN A 93 26.16 9.17 -13.58
C ASN A 93 26.06 7.72 -13.09
N SER A 94 25.66 7.50 -11.84
CA SER A 94 25.47 6.16 -11.30
C SER A 94 24.49 5.35 -12.15
N LYS A 95 24.82 4.07 -12.36
CA LYS A 95 23.91 3.08 -12.96
C LYS A 95 23.61 2.05 -11.88
N VAL A 96 22.34 1.92 -11.55
CA VAL A 96 21.89 1.19 -10.37
C VAL A 96 20.79 0.22 -10.79
N ALA A 97 21.08 -1.07 -10.77
CA ALA A 97 20.11 -2.15 -10.87
C ALA A 97 20.07 -2.85 -9.52
N CYS A 98 19.31 -2.31 -8.60
CA CYS A 98 19.23 -2.76 -7.21
C CYS A 98 17.85 -3.29 -6.89
N GLU A 99 17.79 -4.56 -6.53
CA GLU A 99 16.58 -5.29 -6.15
C GLU A 99 16.58 -5.56 -4.66
N THR A 100 15.40 -5.55 -4.06
CA THR A 100 15.24 -5.79 -2.62
C THR A 100 14.20 -6.86 -2.36
N LEU A 101 14.53 -7.80 -1.47
CA LEU A 101 13.60 -8.77 -0.90
C LEU A 101 13.46 -8.48 0.58
N VAL A 102 12.21 -8.42 1.06
CA VAL A 102 11.91 -8.29 2.48
C VAL A 102 11.08 -9.46 2.99
N THR A 103 11.37 -9.89 4.20
CA THR A 103 10.60 -10.91 4.92
C THR A 103 10.70 -10.66 6.42
N THR A 104 10.06 -11.50 7.23
CA THR A 104 10.12 -11.37 8.70
C THR A 104 11.57 -11.31 9.19
N GLY A 105 11.93 -10.20 9.81
CA GLY A 105 13.25 -9.98 10.42
C GLY A 105 14.42 -9.84 9.45
N GLN A 106 14.20 -9.79 8.13
CA GLN A 106 15.29 -9.80 7.16
C GLN A 106 15.03 -8.91 5.95
N VAL A 107 16.10 -8.29 5.45
CA VAL A 107 16.19 -7.59 4.18
C VAL A 107 17.38 -8.11 3.40
N VAL A 108 17.18 -8.44 2.14
CA VAL A 108 18.26 -8.79 1.20
C VAL A 108 18.25 -7.75 0.07
N VAL A 109 19.38 -7.06 -0.12
CA VAL A 109 19.58 -6.11 -1.21
C VAL A 109 20.60 -6.71 -2.16
N ALA A 110 20.24 -6.89 -3.41
CA ALA A 110 21.07 -7.57 -4.41
C ALA A 110 21.01 -6.82 -5.75
N GLY A 111 22.02 -7.03 -6.59
CA GLY A 111 22.04 -6.46 -7.93
C GLY A 111 23.40 -5.96 -8.35
N GLU A 112 23.42 -5.11 -9.38
CA GLU A 112 24.63 -4.57 -9.98
C GLU A 112 24.62 -3.04 -9.94
N VAL A 113 25.73 -2.46 -9.52
CA VAL A 113 25.89 -1.00 -9.40
C VAL A 113 27.21 -0.58 -10.05
N LYS A 114 27.14 0.49 -10.85
CA LYS A 114 28.32 1.22 -11.31
C LYS A 114 28.22 2.66 -10.83
N SER A 115 29.06 3.04 -9.89
CA SER A 115 29.10 4.38 -9.30
C SER A 115 30.48 4.69 -8.77
N SER A 116 30.86 5.97 -8.78
CA SER A 116 32.01 6.47 -8.04
C SER A 116 31.70 6.76 -6.56
N ALA A 117 30.43 6.74 -6.19
CA ALA A 117 29.96 6.98 -4.84
C ALA A 117 30.11 5.73 -3.96
N THR A 118 30.42 5.96 -2.69
CA THR A 118 30.36 4.94 -1.63
C THR A 118 29.27 5.32 -0.65
N VAL A 119 28.32 4.42 -0.41
CA VAL A 119 27.15 4.66 0.45
C VAL A 119 27.09 3.64 1.59
N ASP A 120 26.52 4.05 2.72
CA ASP A 120 26.24 3.15 3.84
C ASP A 120 24.87 2.48 3.64
N LEU A 121 24.87 1.31 3.00
CA LEU A 121 23.67 0.55 2.69
C LEU A 121 22.84 0.23 3.95
N GLN A 122 23.51 -0.12 5.06
CA GLN A 122 22.80 -0.44 6.31
C GLN A 122 22.02 0.76 6.84
N LYS A 123 22.65 1.93 6.82
CA LYS A 123 22.01 3.18 7.25
C LYS A 123 20.82 3.55 6.37
N ILE A 124 20.95 3.40 5.04
CA ILE A 124 19.87 3.68 4.08
C ILE A 124 18.69 2.79 4.36
N VAL A 125 18.88 1.48 4.43
CA VAL A 125 17.82 0.49 4.67
C VAL A 125 17.12 0.75 6.01
N ARG A 126 17.88 0.92 7.10
CA ARG A 126 17.31 1.18 8.44
C ARG A 126 16.49 2.46 8.49
N ASN A 127 17.00 3.54 7.89
CA ASN A 127 16.30 4.83 7.81
C ASN A 127 14.99 4.70 7.03
N THR A 128 14.97 3.94 5.94
CA THR A 128 13.77 3.69 5.15
C THR A 128 12.72 2.91 5.95
N ILE A 129 13.12 1.81 6.60
CA ILE A 129 12.22 1.00 7.45
C ILE A 129 11.66 1.85 8.60
N LYS A 130 12.49 2.67 9.24
CA LYS A 130 12.10 3.58 10.33
C LYS A 130 11.11 4.64 9.85
N ARG A 131 11.36 5.25 8.69
CA ARG A 131 10.46 6.25 8.07
C ARG A 131 9.09 5.66 7.76
N ILE A 132 9.01 4.43 7.29
CA ILE A 132 7.76 3.70 7.03
C ILE A 132 6.99 3.47 8.33
N GLY A 133 7.66 3.33 9.47
CA GLY A 133 7.02 3.18 10.77
C GLY A 133 7.20 1.80 11.42
N TYR A 134 8.07 0.95 10.90
CA TYR A 134 8.46 -0.29 11.54
C TYR A 134 9.53 -0.02 12.60
N THR A 135 9.06 0.34 13.80
CA THR A 135 9.89 0.82 14.91
C THR A 135 9.76 0.00 16.20
N LYS A 136 8.95 -1.07 16.17
CA LYS A 136 8.71 -1.91 17.35
C LYS A 136 9.10 -3.36 17.07
N ALA A 137 9.83 -3.97 17.99
CA ALA A 137 10.29 -5.37 17.87
C ALA A 137 9.14 -6.38 17.76
N GLU A 138 7.97 -6.07 18.37
CA GLU A 138 6.77 -6.90 18.29
C GLU A 138 6.25 -7.08 16.86
N TYR A 139 6.61 -6.18 15.94
CA TYR A 139 6.25 -6.31 14.52
C TYR A 139 7.04 -7.40 13.81
N LYS A 140 8.09 -7.97 14.50
CA LYS A 140 8.99 -8.99 13.95
C LYS A 140 9.70 -8.58 12.65
N PHE A 141 9.64 -7.32 12.33
CA PHE A 141 10.35 -6.60 11.29
C PHE A 141 10.45 -5.14 11.75
N GLU A 142 11.64 -4.68 12.07
CA GLU A 142 11.83 -3.31 12.55
C GLU A 142 13.25 -2.80 12.25
N ALA A 143 13.41 -1.47 12.29
CA ALA A 143 14.58 -0.78 11.77
C ALA A 143 15.91 -1.15 12.46
N GLU A 144 15.90 -1.42 13.77
CA GLU A 144 17.14 -1.59 14.54
C GLU A 144 17.62 -3.05 14.57
N SER A 145 16.69 -4.03 14.56
CA SER A 145 17.02 -5.45 14.77
C SER A 145 16.96 -6.32 13.54
N CYS A 146 16.31 -5.89 12.43
CA CYS A 146 16.28 -6.72 11.24
C CYS A 146 17.69 -6.97 10.67
N GLY A 147 17.92 -8.20 10.20
CA GLY A 147 19.13 -8.58 9.48
C GLY A 147 19.13 -7.93 8.08
N ILE A 148 20.24 -7.33 7.69
CA ILE A 148 20.42 -6.74 6.37
C ILE A 148 21.58 -7.45 5.69
N PHE A 149 21.28 -8.08 4.55
CA PHE A 149 22.24 -8.78 3.72
C PHE A 149 22.43 -8.03 2.41
N SER A 150 23.69 -7.89 1.99
CA SER A 150 24.05 -7.26 0.73
C SER A 150 24.72 -8.25 -0.20
N ALA A 151 24.20 -8.32 -1.43
CA ALA A 151 24.78 -9.04 -2.57
C ALA A 151 24.82 -8.10 -3.77
N ILE A 152 25.33 -6.88 -3.57
CA ILE A 152 25.55 -5.91 -4.63
C ILE A 152 26.93 -6.16 -5.23
N HIS A 153 26.99 -6.25 -6.54
CA HIS A 153 28.20 -6.45 -7.33
C HIS A 153 28.45 -5.26 -8.26
N GLU A 154 29.69 -5.14 -8.75
CA GLU A 154 30.01 -4.18 -9.79
C GLU A 154 29.39 -4.62 -11.13
N GLN A 155 28.85 -3.67 -11.89
CA GLN A 155 28.21 -3.94 -13.18
C GLN A 155 29.17 -4.64 -14.14
N SER A 156 28.69 -5.67 -14.84
CA SER A 156 29.44 -6.42 -15.85
C SER A 156 30.03 -5.51 -16.94
N ALA A 157 31.30 -5.71 -17.25
CA ALA A 157 32.01 -4.95 -18.30
C ALA A 157 31.37 -5.16 -19.69
N ASP A 158 30.71 -6.30 -19.93
CA ASP A 158 30.08 -6.61 -21.21
C ASP A 158 28.79 -5.82 -21.42
N ILE A 159 27.95 -5.70 -20.38
CA ILE A 159 26.75 -4.85 -20.40
C ILE A 159 27.16 -3.39 -20.59
N ASN A 160 28.22 -2.98 -19.90
CA ASN A 160 28.72 -1.61 -19.95
C ASN A 160 29.15 -1.17 -21.35
N ARG A 161 29.74 -2.06 -22.16
CA ARG A 161 30.11 -1.77 -23.56
C ARG A 161 28.88 -1.48 -24.45
N GLY A 162 27.71 -2.03 -24.13
CA GLY A 162 26.47 -1.74 -24.85
C GLY A 162 25.83 -0.42 -24.46
N VAL A 163 26.05 0.05 -23.23
CA VAL A 163 25.41 1.22 -22.62
C VAL A 163 26.25 2.48 -22.78
N ASP A 164 27.55 2.41 -22.47
CA ASP A 164 28.42 3.58 -22.51
C ASP A 164 28.76 3.98 -23.96
N ARG A 165 28.47 5.25 -24.31
CA ARG A 165 28.84 5.88 -25.55
C ARG A 165 29.73 7.09 -25.30
N GLN A 166 30.50 7.50 -26.30
CA GLN A 166 31.37 8.70 -26.20
C GLN A 166 30.53 9.97 -26.04
N ASP A 167 29.39 10.05 -26.72
CA ASP A 167 28.40 11.10 -26.52
C ASP A 167 27.32 10.63 -25.51
N PRO A 168 27.15 11.34 -24.39
CA PRO A 168 26.11 11.02 -23.39
C PRO A 168 24.68 11.01 -23.96
N ASN A 169 24.42 11.74 -25.04
CA ASN A 169 23.10 11.76 -25.70
C ASN A 169 22.83 10.49 -26.51
N GLU A 170 23.86 9.72 -26.84
CA GLU A 170 23.76 8.46 -27.57
C GLU A 170 23.80 7.23 -26.64
N GLN A 171 23.72 7.43 -25.31
CA GLN A 171 23.76 6.35 -24.36
C GLN A 171 22.67 5.31 -24.63
N GLY A 172 23.06 4.02 -24.66
CA GLY A 172 22.15 2.91 -24.83
C GLY A 172 21.36 2.57 -23.56
N ALA A 173 20.26 1.85 -23.71
CA ALA A 173 19.57 1.25 -22.59
C ALA A 173 20.35 0.05 -22.03
N GLY A 174 20.25 -0.18 -20.73
CA GLY A 174 20.89 -1.32 -20.05
C GLY A 174 20.27 -2.67 -20.41
N ASP A 175 19.01 -2.68 -20.88
CA ASP A 175 18.28 -3.87 -21.28
C ASP A 175 17.23 -3.51 -22.34
N GLN A 176 16.67 -4.53 -23.00
CA GLN A 176 15.49 -4.38 -23.85
C GLN A 176 14.24 -4.24 -22.97
N GLY A 177 13.23 -3.54 -23.48
CA GLY A 177 11.99 -3.37 -22.75
C GLY A 177 10.80 -3.17 -23.68
N MET A 178 9.62 -3.55 -23.19
CA MET A 178 8.34 -3.25 -23.78
C MET A 178 7.46 -2.65 -22.69
N MET A 179 6.91 -1.46 -22.93
CA MET A 179 6.10 -0.72 -21.98
C MET A 179 4.65 -0.67 -22.46
N PHE A 180 3.73 -0.74 -21.50
CA PHE A 180 2.30 -0.53 -21.72
C PHE A 180 1.87 0.70 -20.92
N GLY A 181 1.05 1.54 -21.54
CA GLY A 181 0.44 2.70 -20.91
C GLY A 181 -1.07 2.65 -21.06
N TYR A 182 -1.77 3.10 -20.01
CA TYR A 182 -3.22 3.24 -20.02
C TYR A 182 -3.60 4.51 -19.27
N ALA A 183 -4.53 5.29 -19.84
CA ALA A 183 -5.11 6.47 -19.23
C ALA A 183 -6.56 6.62 -19.69
N ASN A 184 -7.40 7.18 -18.83
CA ASN A 184 -8.77 7.55 -19.16
C ASN A 184 -9.13 8.89 -18.50
N ASN A 185 -10.34 9.40 -18.73
CA ASN A 185 -10.79 10.69 -18.22
C ASN A 185 -11.79 10.55 -17.05
N GLU A 186 -11.76 9.46 -16.32
CA GLU A 186 -12.62 9.26 -15.15
C GLU A 186 -12.23 10.11 -13.95
N THR A 187 -10.94 10.49 -13.88
CA THR A 187 -10.38 11.36 -12.83
C THR A 187 -9.56 12.49 -13.45
N ASP A 188 -9.35 13.57 -12.70
CA ASP A 188 -8.53 14.71 -13.14
C ASP A 188 -7.06 14.35 -13.37
N THR A 189 -6.61 13.24 -12.79
CA THR A 189 -5.25 12.70 -12.95
C THR A 189 -5.11 11.73 -14.12
N TYR A 190 -6.19 11.51 -14.88
CA TYR A 190 -6.29 10.51 -15.94
C TYR A 190 -6.06 9.06 -15.50
N MET A 191 -6.15 8.81 -14.21
CA MET A 191 -6.07 7.46 -13.63
C MET A 191 -7.47 6.84 -13.57
N PRO A 192 -7.60 5.51 -13.79
CA PRO A 192 -8.87 4.81 -13.62
C PRO A 192 -9.46 5.02 -12.22
N LEU A 193 -10.77 5.25 -12.15
CA LEU A 193 -11.46 5.60 -10.91
C LEU A 193 -11.26 4.56 -9.79
N ALA A 194 -11.39 3.27 -10.10
CA ALA A 194 -11.21 2.21 -9.11
C ALA A 194 -9.80 2.24 -8.48
N LEU A 195 -8.76 2.46 -9.29
CA LEU A 195 -7.38 2.55 -8.83
C LEU A 195 -7.12 3.81 -8.02
N SER A 196 -7.61 4.96 -8.49
CA SER A 196 -7.47 6.24 -7.78
C SER A 196 -8.08 6.16 -6.38
N LEU A 197 -9.30 5.64 -6.27
CA LEU A 197 -9.97 5.46 -4.97
C LEU A 197 -9.23 4.46 -4.05
N ALA A 198 -8.68 3.38 -4.62
CA ALA A 198 -7.88 2.44 -3.84
C ALA A 198 -6.61 3.11 -3.28
N HIS A 199 -5.93 3.95 -4.07
CA HIS A 199 -4.76 4.72 -3.61
C HIS A 199 -5.13 5.75 -2.54
N ASP A 200 -6.22 6.50 -2.72
CA ASP A 200 -6.68 7.51 -1.76
C ASP A 200 -6.95 6.90 -0.38
N ILE A 201 -7.54 5.69 -0.34
CA ILE A 201 -7.77 4.95 0.92
C ILE A 201 -6.44 4.68 1.63
N MET A 202 -5.42 4.22 0.91
CA MET A 202 -4.11 3.92 1.50
C MET A 202 -3.39 5.16 1.99
N ILE A 203 -3.48 6.27 1.26
CA ILE A 203 -2.89 7.57 1.65
C ILE A 203 -3.53 8.05 2.96
N VAL A 204 -4.86 8.05 3.04
CA VAL A 204 -5.58 8.50 4.23
C VAL A 204 -5.27 7.61 5.45
N LEU A 205 -5.20 6.29 5.28
CA LEU A 205 -4.82 5.39 6.39
C LEU A 205 -3.38 5.64 6.88
N ALA A 206 -2.45 5.91 5.97
CA ALA A 206 -1.08 6.25 6.33
C ALA A 206 -1.01 7.59 7.10
N GLU A 207 -1.76 8.61 6.68
CA GLU A 207 -1.87 9.90 7.38
C GLU A 207 -2.39 9.71 8.80
N ILE A 208 -3.48 8.95 8.99
CA ILE A 208 -4.07 8.68 10.30
C ILE A 208 -3.10 7.96 11.21
N ARG A 209 -2.43 6.94 10.71
CA ARG A 209 -1.43 6.20 11.46
C ARG A 209 -0.28 7.11 11.91
N ARG A 210 0.22 7.99 11.04
CA ARG A 210 1.30 8.93 11.35
C ARG A 210 0.86 10.01 12.33
N GLU A 211 -0.37 10.49 12.24
CA GLU A 211 -0.92 11.46 13.20
C GLU A 211 -1.05 10.88 14.62
N GLY A 212 -1.29 9.58 14.75
CA GLY A 212 -1.37 8.88 16.04
C GLY A 212 -2.48 9.39 16.98
N LYS A 213 -3.54 10.03 16.45
CA LYS A 213 -4.64 10.59 17.23
C LYS A 213 -5.88 9.70 17.27
N VAL A 214 -6.13 9.01 16.17
CA VAL A 214 -7.25 8.07 16.00
C VAL A 214 -6.72 6.78 15.40
N MET A 215 -7.35 5.64 15.70
CA MET A 215 -6.88 4.32 15.27
C MET A 215 -5.39 4.10 15.57
N THR A 216 -4.98 4.42 16.80
CA THR A 216 -3.57 4.36 17.27
C THR A 216 -2.97 2.96 17.23
N TYR A 217 -3.80 1.95 17.04
CA TYR A 217 -3.45 0.55 16.90
C TYR A 217 -3.00 0.16 15.47
N LEU A 218 -3.11 1.04 14.47
CA LEU A 218 -2.71 0.72 13.09
C LEU A 218 -1.21 0.49 12.99
N ARG A 219 -0.84 -0.59 12.30
CA ARG A 219 0.52 -0.88 11.85
C ARG A 219 0.72 -0.40 10.42
N PRO A 220 1.97 -0.37 9.91
CA PRO A 220 2.26 0.18 8.59
C PRO A 220 1.64 -0.56 7.41
N ASP A 221 1.38 -1.87 7.53
CA ASP A 221 0.86 -2.67 6.43
C ASP A 221 -0.66 -2.58 6.34
N SER A 222 -1.15 -2.31 5.14
CA SER A 222 -2.58 -2.34 4.79
C SER A 222 -2.78 -2.50 3.30
N LYS A 223 -3.99 -2.95 2.93
CA LYS A 223 -4.41 -3.18 1.54
C LYS A 223 -5.83 -2.70 1.34
N SER A 224 -6.11 -2.10 0.20
CA SER A 224 -7.45 -1.71 -0.24
C SER A 224 -7.80 -2.36 -1.57
N GLN A 225 -9.08 -2.64 -1.76
CA GLN A 225 -9.66 -3.09 -3.01
C GLN A 225 -10.94 -2.30 -3.24
N VAL A 226 -11.10 -1.75 -4.44
CA VAL A 226 -12.30 -1.00 -4.84
C VAL A 226 -12.88 -1.60 -6.10
N THR A 227 -14.17 -1.92 -6.06
CA THR A 227 -14.93 -2.44 -7.20
C THR A 227 -15.94 -1.39 -7.63
N ILE A 228 -15.87 -1.00 -8.90
CA ILE A 228 -16.77 -0.03 -9.54
C ILE A 228 -17.73 -0.78 -10.46
N ALA A 229 -19.00 -0.40 -10.42
CA ALA A 229 -19.98 -0.84 -11.39
C ALA A 229 -20.05 0.16 -12.55
N TYR A 230 -20.00 -0.34 -13.77
CA TYR A 230 -20.08 0.41 -15.02
C TYR A 230 -21.36 0.04 -15.79
N ASP A 231 -21.90 0.98 -16.53
CA ASP A 231 -22.96 0.74 -17.51
C ASP A 231 -22.40 0.23 -18.86
N ASP A 232 -23.29 -0.08 -19.82
CA ASP A 232 -22.91 -0.54 -21.16
C ASP A 232 -22.19 0.52 -22.01
N ASN A 233 -22.06 1.77 -21.52
CA ASN A 233 -21.34 2.87 -22.16
C ASN A 233 -20.03 3.21 -21.43
N ASP A 234 -19.50 2.31 -20.64
CA ASP A 234 -18.27 2.47 -19.84
C ASP A 234 -18.33 3.64 -18.84
N ARG A 235 -19.53 4.01 -18.37
CA ARG A 235 -19.69 5.05 -17.35
C ARG A 235 -19.82 4.42 -15.97
N ALA A 236 -19.05 4.95 -15.03
CA ALA A 236 -19.14 4.54 -13.64
C ALA A 236 -20.51 4.90 -13.06
N VAL A 237 -21.30 3.92 -12.66
CA VAL A 237 -22.64 4.10 -12.08
C VAL A 237 -22.64 3.97 -10.56
N GLY A 238 -21.56 3.50 -9.98
CA GLY A 238 -21.39 3.47 -8.51
C GLY A 238 -20.29 2.53 -8.04
N ILE A 239 -20.03 2.61 -6.74
CA ILE A 239 -19.12 1.70 -6.04
C ILE A 239 -19.93 0.46 -5.67
N ASP A 240 -19.47 -0.72 -6.12
CA ASP A 240 -20.08 -2.00 -5.76
C ASP A 240 -19.52 -2.50 -4.42
N ALA A 241 -18.20 -2.53 -4.26
CA ALA A 241 -17.55 -2.99 -3.04
C ALA A 241 -16.28 -2.20 -2.73
N ILE A 242 -16.00 -2.02 -1.44
CA ILE A 242 -14.70 -1.59 -0.91
C ILE A 242 -14.29 -2.61 0.14
N VAL A 243 -13.06 -3.13 0.00
CA VAL A 243 -12.44 -4.01 0.99
C VAL A 243 -11.18 -3.33 1.50
N VAL A 244 -11.02 -3.23 2.82
CA VAL A 244 -9.83 -2.68 3.47
C VAL A 244 -9.33 -3.68 4.49
N SER A 245 -8.07 -4.09 4.36
CA SER A 245 -7.37 -4.94 5.32
C SER A 245 -6.26 -4.12 5.97
N THR A 246 -6.14 -4.19 7.29
CA THR A 246 -5.09 -3.50 8.04
C THR A 246 -4.39 -4.45 8.99
N GLN A 247 -3.08 -4.35 9.09
CA GLN A 247 -2.33 -4.88 10.21
C GLN A 247 -2.50 -3.93 11.40
N HIS A 248 -2.69 -4.48 12.59
CA HIS A 248 -2.91 -3.67 13.79
C HIS A 248 -2.33 -4.34 15.05
N ASP A 249 -2.12 -3.55 16.09
CA ASP A 249 -1.78 -4.04 17.42
C ASP A 249 -3.03 -4.66 18.07
N GLU A 250 -2.83 -5.62 18.97
CA GLU A 250 -3.90 -6.06 19.86
C GLU A 250 -4.21 -4.94 20.84
N PHE A 251 -5.42 -4.42 20.83
CA PHE A 251 -5.85 -3.34 21.72
C PHE A 251 -6.89 -3.78 22.75
N ILE A 252 -7.26 -5.05 22.74
CA ILE A 252 -8.03 -5.76 23.80
C ILE A 252 -7.44 -7.15 23.91
N SER A 253 -6.88 -7.48 25.08
CA SER A 253 -6.28 -8.79 25.32
C SER A 253 -7.34 -9.87 25.62
N ALA A 254 -6.99 -11.12 25.37
CA ALA A 254 -7.84 -12.26 25.72
C ALA A 254 -8.09 -12.34 27.25
N GLU A 255 -7.15 -11.89 28.07
CA GLU A 255 -7.26 -11.84 29.53
C GLU A 255 -8.31 -10.79 29.95
N GLU A 256 -8.29 -9.59 29.36
CA GLU A 256 -9.26 -8.54 29.65
C GLU A 256 -10.68 -8.92 29.21
N ALA A 257 -10.81 -9.62 28.08
CA ALA A 257 -12.10 -10.06 27.56
C ALA A 257 -12.59 -11.39 28.15
N GLY A 258 -11.71 -12.15 28.79
CA GLY A 258 -11.98 -13.49 29.35
C GLY A 258 -11.89 -14.64 28.33
N SER A 259 -11.72 -14.35 27.05
CA SER A 259 -11.37 -15.31 25.99
C SER A 259 -10.93 -14.58 24.71
N GLN A 260 -10.19 -15.28 23.82
CA GLN A 260 -9.77 -14.72 22.55
C GLN A 260 -10.98 -14.34 21.67
N GLU A 261 -12.00 -15.19 21.60
CA GLU A 261 -13.20 -14.92 20.80
C GLU A 261 -13.94 -13.64 21.26
N LYS A 262 -14.00 -13.41 22.58
CA LYS A 262 -14.60 -12.19 23.12
C LYS A 262 -13.72 -10.95 22.85
N ALA A 263 -12.39 -11.09 22.97
CA ALA A 263 -11.47 -10.01 22.62
C ALA A 263 -11.64 -9.60 21.16
N ASP A 264 -11.64 -10.57 20.26
CA ASP A 264 -11.84 -10.36 18.83
C ASP A 264 -13.20 -9.66 18.55
N GLN A 265 -14.27 -10.11 19.20
CA GLN A 265 -15.59 -9.49 19.07
C GLN A 265 -15.59 -8.04 19.60
N MET A 266 -14.98 -7.79 20.75
CA MET A 266 -14.88 -6.46 21.34
C MET A 266 -14.01 -5.50 20.49
N MET A 267 -12.98 -6.04 19.81
CA MET A 267 -12.17 -5.27 18.84
C MET A 267 -12.97 -4.91 17.59
N MET A 268 -13.83 -5.82 17.09
CA MET A 268 -14.72 -5.53 15.96
C MET A 268 -15.80 -4.49 16.27
N ASP A 269 -16.22 -4.39 17.54
CA ASP A 269 -17.28 -3.47 17.97
C ASP A 269 -16.76 -2.03 18.19
N LYS A 270 -15.46 -1.80 18.12
CA LYS A 270 -14.79 -0.50 18.24
C LYS A 270 -14.45 0.15 16.93
#